data_5667158c6b9712e78bdf9bee0cfb3554
#
_entry.id   5667158c6b9712e78bdf9bee0cfb3554
#
_cell.length_a   1.000
_cell.length_b   1.000
_cell.length_c   1.000
_cell.angle_alpha   90.00
_cell.angle_beta   90.00
_cell.angle_gamma   90.00
#
_symmetry.space_group_name_H-M   'P 1'
#
loop_
_entity.id
_entity.type
_entity.pdbx_description
1 polymer ?
#
loop_
_entity_poly.entity_id
_entity_poly.type
_entity_poly.pdbx_seq_one_letter_code
_entity_poly.pdbx_strand_id
1 'polypeptide(L)'
;EGSNEDAYCLRLNEEKPRAAVFDGASESFAARKWSRYLADEWGKPPTRDWSWVDRAQTRYARNISSLQLTWAQEAAMQRGSYSTIAYVQFESDWLFFSAVGDSNIFLLSNHEIRFSYPYVQESQFTSAPNALSSNPLDLRKNRENLLLGLDRIRYKSLETTHVMLATDAVSAWLLNPNTEMKNARLKTLLNCSNKVEFRDLIEQERASHSMKVDDSTVVILEVA
;
A
#
# COMPACT_ATOMS: atom_id res chain seq x y z
N GLU A 1 -15.50 0.10 -16.67
CA GLU A 1 -14.67 -0.48 -15.60
C GLU A 1 -13.48 0.44 -15.35
N GLY A 2 -13.46 1.10 -14.19
CA GLY A 2 -12.31 1.88 -13.75
C GLY A 2 -11.08 0.95 -13.65
N SER A 3 -9.94 1.39 -14.15
CA SER A 3 -8.73 0.58 -14.06
C SER A 3 -8.15 0.75 -12.67
N ASN A 4 -8.05 -0.33 -11.88
CA ASN A 4 -7.39 -0.33 -10.58
C ASN A 4 -6.02 0.36 -10.64
N GLU A 5 -5.81 1.39 -9.82
CA GLU A 5 -4.63 2.24 -9.75
C GLU A 5 -3.60 1.73 -8.74
N ASP A 6 -3.99 0.74 -7.94
CA ASP A 6 -3.10 0.07 -7.00
C ASP A 6 -2.09 -0.84 -7.71
N ALA A 7 -1.00 -1.10 -7.01
CA ALA A 7 0.01 -2.08 -7.38
C ALA A 7 0.52 -2.83 -6.14
N TYR A 8 1.14 -3.98 -6.37
CA TYR A 8 1.86 -4.71 -5.32
C TYR A 8 3.14 -5.34 -5.87
N CYS A 9 4.07 -5.64 -4.99
CA CYS A 9 5.29 -6.34 -5.30
C CYS A 9 5.56 -7.44 -4.27
N LEU A 10 5.83 -8.66 -4.76
CA LEU A 10 6.20 -9.82 -3.94
C LEU A 10 7.59 -10.33 -4.33
N ARG A 11 8.45 -10.54 -3.36
CA ARG A 11 9.78 -11.13 -3.51
C ARG A 11 9.99 -12.15 -2.40
N LEU A 12 9.25 -13.26 -2.47
CA LEU A 12 9.17 -14.25 -1.40
C LEU A 12 10.28 -15.31 -1.48
N ASN A 13 10.84 -15.55 -2.67
CA ASN A 13 11.89 -16.54 -2.89
C ASN A 13 13.31 -15.97 -2.76
N GLU A 14 13.47 -14.82 -2.13
CA GLU A 14 14.77 -14.21 -1.85
C GLU A 14 15.26 -14.57 -0.45
N GLU A 15 16.56 -14.38 -0.18
CA GLU A 15 17.14 -14.57 1.15
C GLU A 15 16.43 -13.74 2.22
N LYS A 16 15.93 -12.58 1.84
CA LYS A 16 15.11 -11.69 2.67
C LYS A 16 13.75 -11.49 2.01
N PRO A 17 12.80 -12.38 2.28
CA PRO A 17 11.46 -12.27 1.72
C PRO A 17 10.84 -10.92 2.03
N ARG A 18 10.13 -10.34 1.06
CA ARG A 18 9.54 -9.01 1.21
C ARG A 18 8.30 -8.82 0.36
N ALA A 19 7.44 -7.94 0.81
CA ALA A 19 6.20 -7.58 0.13
C ALA A 19 5.90 -6.08 0.28
N ALA A 20 5.22 -5.50 -0.70
CA ALA A 20 4.75 -4.13 -0.66
C ALA A 20 3.40 -3.98 -1.38
N VAL A 21 2.58 -3.03 -0.93
CA VAL A 21 1.41 -2.51 -1.65
C VAL A 21 1.61 -1.02 -1.91
N PHE A 22 1.06 -0.56 -3.01
CA PHE A 22 1.13 0.83 -3.48
C PHE A 22 -0.28 1.24 -3.89
N ASP A 23 -0.77 2.32 -3.33
CA ASP A 23 -2.07 2.89 -3.64
C ASP A 23 -1.87 4.16 -4.47
N GLY A 24 -2.38 4.16 -5.68
CA GLY A 24 -2.25 5.28 -6.61
C GLY A 24 -3.36 6.29 -6.41
N ALA A 25 -3.04 7.55 -6.09
CA ALA A 25 -4.02 8.61 -5.86
C ALA A 25 -4.84 8.92 -7.13
N SER A 26 -6.11 8.52 -7.16
CA SER A 26 -7.00 8.53 -8.33
C SER A 26 -7.18 9.92 -8.97
N GLU A 27 -7.05 11.00 -8.20
CA GLU A 27 -7.12 12.37 -8.71
C GLU A 27 -5.83 12.85 -9.39
N SER A 28 -4.76 12.04 -9.35
CA SER A 28 -3.47 12.41 -9.91
C SER A 28 -3.28 11.89 -11.34
N PHE A 29 -2.42 12.57 -12.11
CA PHE A 29 -2.17 12.20 -13.50
C PHE A 29 -1.50 10.82 -13.58
N ALA A 30 -2.14 9.87 -14.30
CA ALA A 30 -1.60 8.53 -14.55
C ALA A 30 -1.14 7.77 -13.28
N ALA A 31 -1.89 7.87 -12.17
CA ALA A 31 -1.63 7.24 -10.88
C ALA A 31 -1.29 5.75 -11.02
N ARG A 32 -2.06 5.01 -11.81
CA ARG A 32 -1.81 3.60 -12.12
C ARG A 32 -0.42 3.32 -12.70
N LYS A 33 0.12 4.20 -13.55
CA LYS A 33 1.47 4.02 -14.08
C LYS A 33 2.51 4.29 -12.99
N TRP A 34 2.24 5.29 -12.17
CA TRP A 34 3.15 5.67 -11.10
C TRP A 34 3.27 4.57 -10.05
N SER A 35 2.17 4.07 -9.49
CA SER A 35 2.17 2.99 -8.51
C SER A 35 2.88 1.73 -9.03
N ARG A 36 2.68 1.38 -10.32
CA ARG A 36 3.38 0.25 -10.95
C ARG A 36 4.87 0.47 -11.12
N TYR A 37 5.31 1.68 -11.49
CA TYR A 37 6.74 1.96 -11.58
C TYR A 37 7.41 1.94 -10.21
N LEU A 38 6.75 2.44 -9.18
CA LEU A 38 7.21 2.30 -7.82
C LEU A 38 7.35 0.82 -7.43
N ALA A 39 6.33 0.00 -7.67
CA ALA A 39 6.35 -1.43 -7.37
C ALA A 39 7.47 -2.19 -8.12
N ASP A 40 7.65 -1.90 -9.40
CA ASP A 40 8.71 -2.49 -10.23
C ASP A 40 10.11 -2.12 -9.73
N GLU A 41 10.35 -0.86 -9.39
CA GLU A 41 11.67 -0.40 -8.95
C GLU A 41 11.96 -0.77 -7.50
N TRP A 42 10.96 -0.79 -6.63
CA TRP A 42 11.09 -1.31 -5.28
C TRP A 42 11.42 -2.82 -5.28
N GLY A 43 10.91 -3.57 -6.25
CA GLY A 43 11.25 -4.97 -6.46
C GLY A 43 12.73 -5.23 -6.78
N LYS A 44 13.55 -4.20 -7.05
CA LYS A 44 14.98 -4.30 -7.38
C LYS A 44 15.82 -3.72 -6.24
N PRO A 45 16.79 -4.45 -5.69
CA PRO A 45 17.67 -3.91 -4.65
C PRO A 45 18.56 -2.77 -5.17
N PRO A 46 19.02 -1.85 -4.30
CA PRO A 46 18.68 -1.72 -2.88
C PRO A 46 17.31 -1.08 -2.66
N THR A 47 16.64 -1.43 -1.54
CA THR A 47 15.28 -0.95 -1.21
C THR A 47 15.22 -0.15 0.10
N ARG A 48 16.35 -0.04 0.81
CA ARG A 48 16.43 0.65 2.11
C ARG A 48 16.77 2.13 2.02
N ASP A 49 16.97 2.65 0.82
CA ASP A 49 17.23 4.06 0.54
C ASP A 49 16.26 4.60 -0.51
N TRP A 50 16.37 5.88 -0.82
CA TRP A 50 15.50 6.54 -1.80
C TRP A 50 15.81 6.22 -3.27
N SER A 51 16.89 5.49 -3.56
CA SER A 51 17.37 5.28 -4.93
C SER A 51 16.34 4.59 -5.83
N TRP A 52 15.51 3.70 -5.27
CA TRP A 52 14.44 3.05 -6.02
C TRP A 52 13.35 4.03 -6.44
N VAL A 53 13.03 5.04 -5.61
CA VAL A 53 12.08 6.11 -5.96
C VAL A 53 12.67 6.99 -7.06
N ASP A 54 13.95 7.37 -6.97
CA ASP A 54 14.64 8.16 -7.99
C ASP A 54 14.67 7.40 -9.34
N ARG A 55 14.86 6.06 -9.32
CA ARG A 55 14.76 5.22 -10.53
C ARG A 55 13.33 5.20 -11.09
N ALA A 56 12.32 5.07 -10.24
CA ALA A 56 10.91 5.11 -10.66
C ALA A 56 10.56 6.46 -11.30
N GLN A 57 10.99 7.58 -10.71
CA GLN A 57 10.80 8.92 -11.27
C GLN A 57 11.45 9.07 -12.65
N THR A 58 12.69 8.61 -12.79
CA THR A 58 13.42 8.64 -14.08
C THR A 58 12.68 7.85 -15.14
N ARG A 59 12.22 6.65 -14.80
CA ARG A 59 11.47 5.77 -15.71
C ARG A 59 10.12 6.36 -16.08
N TYR A 60 9.41 6.92 -15.09
CA TYR A 60 8.12 7.57 -15.28
C TYR A 60 8.25 8.76 -16.22
N ALA A 61 9.16 9.68 -15.93
CA ALA A 61 9.38 10.89 -16.75
C ALA A 61 9.69 10.53 -18.22
N ARG A 62 10.56 9.53 -18.46
CA ARG A 62 10.90 9.07 -19.81
C ARG A 62 9.68 8.55 -20.57
N ASN A 63 8.81 7.79 -19.89
CA ASN A 63 7.63 7.21 -20.53
C ASN A 63 6.54 8.25 -20.77
N ILE A 64 6.37 9.21 -19.88
CA ILE A 64 5.36 10.26 -20.03
C ILE A 64 5.79 11.28 -21.11
N SER A 65 7.08 11.63 -21.20
CA SER A 65 7.59 12.57 -22.22
C SER A 65 7.41 12.07 -23.68
N SER A 66 7.19 10.76 -23.86
CA SER A 66 6.90 10.18 -25.18
C SER A 66 5.42 10.24 -25.59
N LEU A 67 4.54 10.71 -24.70
CA LEU A 67 3.10 10.79 -24.97
C LEU A 67 2.74 12.15 -25.60
N GLN A 68 1.82 12.12 -26.54
CA GLN A 68 1.16 13.33 -27.01
C GLN A 68 0.05 13.69 -26.03
N LEU A 69 0.31 14.69 -25.19
CA LEU A 69 -0.62 15.16 -24.17
C LEU A 69 -1.41 16.37 -24.66
N THR A 70 -2.65 16.47 -24.21
CA THR A 70 -3.41 17.72 -24.31
C THR A 70 -2.87 18.72 -23.27
N TRP A 71 -3.14 20.02 -23.46
CA TRP A 71 -2.70 21.05 -22.51
C TRP A 71 -3.21 20.80 -21.06
N ALA A 72 -4.42 20.24 -20.91
CA ALA A 72 -4.97 19.90 -19.61
C ALA A 72 -4.22 18.72 -18.95
N GLN A 73 -3.81 17.73 -19.75
CA GLN A 73 -2.99 16.61 -19.31
C GLN A 73 -1.56 17.05 -18.95
N GLU A 74 -0.99 18.01 -19.71
CA GLU A 74 0.31 18.60 -19.38
C GLU A 74 0.27 19.33 -18.03
N ALA A 75 -0.77 20.13 -17.79
CA ALA A 75 -0.96 20.81 -16.52
C ALA A 75 -1.16 19.82 -15.36
N ALA A 76 -1.86 18.70 -15.57
CA ALA A 76 -2.01 17.64 -14.59
C ALA A 76 -0.68 16.91 -14.33
N MET A 77 0.08 16.61 -15.38
CA MET A 77 1.41 15.99 -15.31
C MET A 77 2.40 16.86 -14.50
N GLN A 78 2.36 18.19 -14.67
CA GLN A 78 3.21 19.12 -13.93
C GLN A 78 2.95 19.07 -12.41
N ARG A 79 1.71 18.82 -11.98
CA ARG A 79 1.39 18.60 -10.56
C ARG A 79 1.97 17.30 -10.01
N GLY A 80 2.26 16.33 -10.88
CA GLY A 80 2.79 15.03 -10.52
C GLY A 80 1.71 13.97 -10.30
N SER A 81 2.17 12.74 -10.18
CA SER A 81 1.37 11.59 -9.74
C SER A 81 1.79 11.19 -8.34
N TYR A 82 0.86 10.69 -7.56
CA TYR A 82 1.07 10.37 -6.16
C TYR A 82 0.70 8.92 -5.88
N SER A 83 1.41 8.28 -4.95
CA SER A 83 1.10 6.95 -4.46
C SER A 83 1.54 6.81 -3.01
N THR A 84 0.73 6.17 -2.19
CA THR A 84 1.15 5.70 -0.87
C THR A 84 1.91 4.38 -0.99
N ILE A 85 2.53 3.91 0.08
CA ILE A 85 3.20 2.61 0.16
C ILE A 85 3.13 2.06 1.58
N ALA A 86 2.92 0.76 1.70
CA ALA A 86 3.24 -0.01 2.89
C ALA A 86 4.07 -1.22 2.49
N TYR A 87 5.17 -1.51 3.21
CA TYR A 87 6.02 -2.64 2.89
C TYR A 87 6.61 -3.33 4.11
N VAL A 88 6.95 -4.60 3.93
CA VAL A 88 7.57 -5.47 4.93
C VAL A 88 8.74 -6.24 4.32
N GLN A 89 9.75 -6.54 5.15
CA GLN A 89 10.86 -7.41 4.84
C GLN A 89 11.17 -8.31 6.03
N PHE A 90 11.28 -9.60 5.80
CA PHE A 90 11.63 -10.59 6.82
C PHE A 90 13.15 -10.78 6.92
N GLU A 91 13.68 -10.78 8.14
CA GLU A 91 15.05 -11.15 8.46
C GLU A 91 15.08 -11.96 9.75
N SER A 92 15.25 -13.26 9.66
CA SER A 92 15.16 -14.19 10.82
C SER A 92 13.84 -14.00 11.58
N ASP A 93 13.89 -13.61 12.86
CA ASP A 93 12.72 -13.40 13.72
C ASP A 93 12.18 -11.94 13.66
N TRP A 94 12.82 -11.10 12.84
CA TRP A 94 12.46 -9.70 12.73
C TRP A 94 11.65 -9.42 11.46
N LEU A 95 10.61 -8.66 11.60
CA LEU A 95 9.92 -8.00 10.52
C LEU A 95 10.36 -6.54 10.50
N PHE A 96 11.02 -6.12 9.43
CA PHE A 96 11.28 -4.72 9.12
C PHE A 96 10.12 -4.20 8.30
N PHE A 97 9.64 -3.00 8.62
CA PHE A 97 8.48 -2.43 7.95
C PHE A 97 8.55 -0.91 7.88
N SER A 98 7.83 -0.34 6.92
CA SER A 98 7.62 1.09 6.80
C SER A 98 6.37 1.37 5.98
N ALA A 99 5.83 2.58 6.14
CA ALA A 99 4.75 3.09 5.32
C ALA A 99 4.92 4.60 5.05
N VAL A 100 4.46 5.03 3.89
CA VAL A 100 4.26 6.45 3.54
C VAL A 100 2.81 6.58 3.10
N GLY A 101 2.04 7.33 3.85
CA GLY A 101 0.61 7.52 3.62
C GLY A 101 -0.26 6.63 4.49
N ASP A 102 -1.35 6.16 3.93
CA ASP A 102 -2.44 5.46 4.60
C ASP A 102 -2.67 4.01 4.17
N SER A 103 -1.78 3.45 3.36
CA SER A 103 -1.67 2.00 3.24
C SER A 103 -1.15 1.41 4.54
N ASN A 104 -1.74 0.31 5.02
CA ASN A 104 -1.49 -0.24 6.35
C ASN A 104 -0.87 -1.64 6.34
N ILE A 105 -0.14 -1.93 7.41
CA ILE A 105 0.45 -3.23 7.73
C ILE A 105 -0.23 -3.76 8.98
N PHE A 106 -0.62 -5.03 8.98
CA PHE A 106 -1.23 -5.71 10.11
C PHE A 106 -0.47 -6.99 10.43
N LEU A 107 -0.22 -7.23 11.72
CA LEU A 107 0.20 -8.54 12.21
C LEU A 107 -0.99 -9.21 12.89
N LEU A 108 -1.27 -10.43 12.47
CA LEU A 108 -2.46 -11.16 12.85
C LEU A 108 -2.08 -12.42 13.63
N SER A 109 -2.83 -12.70 14.69
CA SER A 109 -2.75 -13.94 15.47
C SER A 109 -4.16 -14.37 15.85
N ASN A 110 -4.50 -15.66 15.65
CA ASN A 110 -5.81 -16.20 16.02
C ASN A 110 -7.01 -15.38 15.50
N HIS A 111 -6.94 -14.89 14.25
CA HIS A 111 -7.95 -14.05 13.61
C HIS A 111 -8.17 -12.69 14.32
N GLU A 112 -7.17 -12.19 15.03
CA GLU A 112 -7.17 -10.87 15.66
C GLU A 112 -6.01 -10.01 15.15
N ILE A 113 -6.23 -8.71 15.07
CA ILE A 113 -5.17 -7.73 14.78
C ILE A 113 -4.39 -7.49 16.07
N ARG A 114 -3.12 -7.94 16.09
CA ARG A 114 -2.19 -7.74 17.22
C ARG A 114 -1.36 -6.48 17.08
N PHE A 115 -1.14 -6.05 15.85
CA PHE A 115 -0.39 -4.84 15.53
C PHE A 115 -0.92 -4.22 14.24
N SER A 116 -0.92 -2.91 14.16
CA SER A 116 -1.31 -2.14 12.98
C SER A 116 -0.42 -0.91 12.84
N TYR A 117 0.02 -0.59 11.61
CA TYR A 117 0.90 0.53 11.30
C TYR A 117 0.65 1.03 9.87
N PRO A 118 0.63 2.35 9.58
CA PRO A 118 0.83 3.45 10.51
C PRO A 118 -0.43 3.78 11.33
N TYR A 119 -1.61 3.38 10.90
CA TYR A 119 -2.87 3.71 11.55
C TYR A 119 -3.40 2.56 12.39
N VAL A 120 -4.07 2.92 13.50
CA VAL A 120 -4.63 1.95 14.46
C VAL A 120 -6.14 2.08 14.61
N GLN A 121 -6.74 3.11 14.00
CA GLN A 121 -8.19 3.36 14.03
C GLN A 121 -8.66 4.06 12.75
N GLU A 122 -9.91 3.81 12.37
CA GLU A 122 -10.56 4.32 11.16
C GLU A 122 -10.49 5.85 11.03
N SER A 123 -10.65 6.59 12.12
CA SER A 123 -10.65 8.06 12.12
C SER A 123 -9.33 8.72 11.73
N GLN A 124 -8.25 7.95 11.59
CA GLN A 124 -6.94 8.46 11.16
C GLN A 124 -6.81 8.56 9.64
N PHE A 125 -7.69 7.89 8.89
CA PHE A 125 -7.69 7.96 7.43
C PHE A 125 -8.26 9.30 6.97
N THR A 126 -7.43 10.08 6.28
CA THR A 126 -7.78 11.42 5.79
C THR A 126 -7.85 11.41 4.26
N SER A 127 -8.46 12.44 3.68
CA SER A 127 -8.56 12.60 2.23
C SER A 127 -7.25 13.04 1.55
N ALA A 128 -6.20 13.37 2.31
CA ALA A 128 -4.94 13.86 1.77
C ALA A 128 -3.73 13.28 2.55
N PRO A 129 -3.46 11.97 2.43
CA PRO A 129 -2.31 11.37 3.08
C PRO A 129 -1.00 11.87 2.46
N ASN A 130 0.11 11.74 3.20
CA ASN A 130 1.44 11.86 2.62
C ASN A 130 1.62 10.82 1.51
N ALA A 131 2.27 11.18 0.41
CA ALA A 131 2.46 10.27 -0.71
C ALA A 131 3.79 10.49 -1.43
N LEU A 132 4.25 9.44 -2.10
CA LEU A 132 5.43 9.50 -2.98
C LEU A 132 5.04 10.19 -4.28
N SER A 133 5.70 11.33 -4.57
CA SER A 133 5.45 12.10 -5.78
C SER A 133 6.33 11.65 -6.95
N SER A 134 5.76 11.62 -8.15
CA SER A 134 6.52 11.44 -9.38
C SER A 134 7.32 12.68 -9.77
N ASN A 135 7.02 13.85 -9.17
CA ASN A 135 7.75 15.08 -9.36
C ASN A 135 8.94 15.16 -8.38
N PRO A 136 10.20 15.15 -8.88
CA PRO A 136 11.38 15.17 -8.01
C PRO A 136 11.49 16.42 -7.13
N LEU A 137 10.97 17.56 -7.57
CA LEU A 137 11.02 18.81 -6.79
C LEU A 137 10.06 18.77 -5.61
N ASP A 138 8.89 18.20 -5.79
CA ASP A 138 7.90 18.02 -4.75
C ASP A 138 8.37 16.96 -3.73
N LEU A 139 8.85 15.84 -4.21
CA LEU A 139 9.41 14.80 -3.34
C LEU A 139 10.58 15.34 -2.48
N ARG A 140 11.48 16.15 -3.05
CA ARG A 140 12.61 16.73 -2.30
C ARG A 140 12.15 17.62 -1.14
N LYS A 141 11.13 18.44 -1.36
CA LYS A 141 10.56 19.33 -0.32
C LYS A 141 9.97 18.53 0.85
N ASN A 142 9.40 17.36 0.56
CA ASN A 142 8.69 16.54 1.51
C ASN A 142 9.51 15.35 2.05
N ARG A 143 10.74 15.13 1.52
CA ARG A 143 11.56 13.95 1.83
C ARG A 143 11.87 13.78 3.31
N GLU A 144 12.06 14.86 4.04
CA GLU A 144 12.29 14.83 5.49
C GLU A 144 11.02 14.45 6.26
N ASN A 145 9.84 14.78 5.72
CA ASN A 145 8.54 14.43 6.29
C ASN A 145 8.06 13.04 5.88
N LEU A 146 8.62 12.49 4.80
CA LEU A 146 8.33 11.16 4.28
C LEU A 146 9.39 10.18 4.80
N LEU A 147 9.38 9.90 6.10
CA LEU A 147 10.34 8.99 6.71
C LEU A 147 10.15 7.59 6.13
N LEU A 148 11.03 7.19 5.20
CA LEU A 148 11.26 5.76 4.91
C LEU A 148 12.08 5.14 6.05
N GLY A 149 11.75 5.50 7.31
CA GLY A 149 12.32 4.88 8.49
C GLY A 149 11.92 3.41 8.53
N LEU A 150 12.89 2.52 8.61
CA LEU A 150 12.63 1.12 8.86
C LEU A 150 12.43 0.91 10.34
N ASP A 151 11.18 0.75 10.74
CA ASP A 151 10.84 0.18 12.04
C ASP A 151 10.99 -1.34 12.00
N ARG A 152 11.10 -1.96 13.15
CA ARG A 152 11.22 -3.42 13.25
C ARG A 152 10.49 -3.97 14.47
N ILE A 153 9.94 -5.15 14.32
CA ILE A 153 9.27 -5.88 15.38
C ILE A 153 9.66 -7.36 15.36
N ARG A 154 9.74 -7.99 16.51
CA ARG A 154 9.87 -9.45 16.59
C ARG A 154 8.49 -10.06 16.37
N TYR A 155 8.15 -10.42 15.14
CA TYR A 155 6.81 -10.90 14.81
C TYR A 155 6.47 -12.24 15.49
N LYS A 156 7.45 -13.11 15.74
CA LYS A 156 7.24 -14.36 16.48
C LYS A 156 6.85 -14.14 17.95
N SER A 157 7.30 -13.03 18.57
CA SER A 157 6.90 -12.73 19.95
C SER A 157 5.43 -12.32 20.10
N LEU A 158 4.77 -12.00 18.98
CA LEU A 158 3.34 -11.71 18.92
C LEU A 158 2.51 -12.93 18.49
N GLU A 159 3.11 -14.12 18.42
CA GLU A 159 2.46 -15.32 17.90
C GLU A 159 1.81 -15.07 16.52
N THR A 160 2.49 -14.26 15.70
CA THR A 160 1.98 -13.82 14.40
C THR A 160 1.85 -15.01 13.46
N THR A 161 0.65 -15.24 12.96
CA THR A 161 0.36 -16.27 11.96
C THR A 161 0.27 -15.72 10.55
N HIS A 162 -0.10 -14.45 10.41
CA HIS A 162 -0.19 -13.78 9.12
C HIS A 162 0.33 -12.33 9.22
N VAL A 163 0.98 -11.90 8.15
CA VAL A 163 1.31 -10.49 7.89
C VAL A 163 0.45 -10.03 6.72
N MET A 164 -0.32 -8.97 6.92
CA MET A 164 -1.20 -8.45 5.89
C MET A 164 -0.84 -6.99 5.58
N LEU A 165 -0.82 -6.64 4.30
CA LEU A 165 -0.72 -5.28 3.80
C LEU A 165 -2.00 -4.96 3.05
N ALA A 166 -2.55 -3.78 3.26
CA ALA A 166 -3.79 -3.36 2.61
C ALA A 166 -3.77 -1.87 2.26
N THR A 167 -4.39 -1.50 1.16
CA THR A 167 -4.64 -0.10 0.79
C THR A 167 -5.76 0.51 1.65
N ASP A 168 -5.94 1.82 1.59
CA ASP A 168 -6.73 2.62 2.54
C ASP A 168 -8.17 2.13 2.75
N ALA A 169 -8.91 1.82 1.67
CA ALA A 169 -10.32 1.41 1.76
C ALA A 169 -10.49 0.15 2.61
N VAL A 170 -9.63 -0.86 2.41
CA VAL A 170 -9.67 -2.10 3.20
C VAL A 170 -9.16 -1.87 4.61
N SER A 171 -8.12 -1.06 4.75
CA SER A 171 -7.51 -0.74 6.05
C SER A 171 -8.47 0.01 6.97
N ALA A 172 -9.15 1.03 6.46
CA ALA A 172 -10.16 1.78 7.21
C ALA A 172 -11.33 0.87 7.61
N TRP A 173 -11.82 0.04 6.67
CA TRP A 173 -12.88 -0.92 6.94
C TRP A 173 -12.53 -1.92 8.04
N LEU A 174 -11.29 -2.43 8.07
CA LEU A 174 -10.81 -3.34 9.12
C LEU A 174 -10.61 -2.64 10.46
N LEU A 175 -10.23 -1.37 10.48
CA LEU A 175 -9.97 -0.61 11.72
C LEU A 175 -11.22 0.03 12.32
N ASN A 176 -12.41 -0.41 11.91
CA ASN A 176 -13.67 0.01 12.51
C ASN A 176 -13.63 -0.14 14.06
N PRO A 177 -14.15 0.83 14.82
CA PRO A 177 -14.05 0.82 16.29
C PRO A 177 -14.81 -0.35 16.95
N ASN A 178 -15.80 -0.94 16.28
CA ASN A 178 -16.50 -2.11 16.80
C ASN A 178 -15.65 -3.37 16.66
N THR A 179 -15.18 -3.91 17.79
CA THR A 179 -14.27 -5.07 17.82
C THR A 179 -14.90 -6.35 17.26
N GLU A 180 -16.19 -6.59 17.50
CA GLU A 180 -16.88 -7.78 16.99
C GLU A 180 -16.98 -7.73 15.47
N MET A 181 -17.32 -6.56 14.91
CA MET A 181 -17.34 -6.34 13.47
C MET A 181 -15.94 -6.49 12.87
N LYS A 182 -14.91 -5.92 13.51
CA LYS A 182 -13.52 -6.02 13.09
C LYS A 182 -13.09 -7.48 12.96
N ASN A 183 -13.32 -8.29 13.98
CA ASN A 183 -12.94 -9.71 13.98
C ASN A 183 -13.74 -10.52 12.95
N ALA A 184 -15.03 -10.23 12.78
CA ALA A 184 -15.87 -10.87 11.76
C ALA A 184 -15.38 -10.53 10.33
N ARG A 185 -15.08 -9.27 10.06
CA ARG A 185 -14.53 -8.79 8.79
C ARG A 185 -13.18 -9.44 8.48
N LEU A 186 -12.28 -9.44 9.46
CA LEU A 186 -10.97 -10.08 9.30
C LEU A 186 -11.11 -11.57 8.97
N LYS A 187 -11.97 -12.29 9.69
CA LYS A 187 -12.23 -13.72 9.43
C LYS A 187 -12.77 -13.94 8.02
N THR A 188 -13.72 -13.11 7.56
CA THR A 188 -14.27 -13.19 6.19
C THR A 188 -13.18 -12.95 5.16
N LEU A 189 -12.34 -11.93 5.35
CA LEU A 189 -11.23 -11.61 4.45
C LEU A 189 -10.19 -12.74 4.37
N LEU A 190 -9.81 -13.34 5.51
CA LEU A 190 -8.86 -14.46 5.55
C LEU A 190 -9.40 -15.73 4.91
N ASN A 191 -10.72 -15.88 4.82
CA ASN A 191 -11.36 -17.01 4.15
C ASN A 191 -11.47 -16.84 2.62
N CYS A 192 -11.17 -15.67 2.08
CA CYS A 192 -11.14 -15.48 0.63
C CYS A 192 -9.96 -16.24 0.02
N SER A 193 -10.25 -17.29 -0.73
CA SER A 193 -9.25 -18.17 -1.34
C SER A 193 -8.75 -17.68 -2.71
N ASN A 194 -9.46 -16.72 -3.33
CA ASN A 194 -9.16 -16.25 -4.67
C ASN A 194 -9.69 -14.83 -4.92
N LYS A 195 -9.28 -14.27 -6.06
CA LYS A 195 -9.63 -12.89 -6.45
C LYS A 195 -11.14 -12.67 -6.66
N VAL A 196 -11.89 -13.70 -7.04
CA VAL A 196 -13.34 -13.57 -7.27
C VAL A 196 -14.05 -13.39 -5.94
N GLU A 197 -13.76 -14.25 -4.96
CA GLU A 197 -14.32 -14.15 -3.61
C GLU A 197 -13.96 -12.82 -2.94
N PHE A 198 -12.71 -12.37 -3.09
CA PHE A 198 -12.29 -11.06 -2.60
C PHE A 198 -13.08 -9.92 -3.25
N ARG A 199 -13.22 -9.93 -4.58
CA ARG A 199 -14.01 -8.91 -5.29
C ARG A 199 -15.47 -8.90 -4.81
N ASP A 200 -16.08 -10.08 -4.71
CA ASP A 200 -17.48 -10.20 -4.31
C ASP A 200 -17.69 -9.68 -2.86
N LEU A 201 -16.73 -9.94 -1.96
CA LEU A 201 -16.71 -9.35 -0.62
C LEU A 201 -16.65 -7.82 -0.68
N ILE A 202 -15.72 -7.24 -1.45
CA ILE A 202 -15.56 -5.78 -1.57
C ILE A 202 -16.84 -5.14 -2.15
N GLU A 203 -17.44 -5.73 -3.18
CA GLU A 203 -18.68 -5.25 -3.79
C GLU A 203 -19.86 -5.29 -2.80
N GLN A 204 -19.97 -6.35 -2.01
CA GLN A 204 -20.98 -6.47 -0.96
C GLN A 204 -20.82 -5.40 0.12
N GLU A 205 -19.60 -5.19 0.62
CA GLU A 205 -19.32 -4.21 1.66
C GLU A 205 -19.53 -2.76 1.18
N ARG A 206 -19.25 -2.48 -0.10
CA ARG A 206 -19.57 -1.19 -0.73
C ARG A 206 -21.08 -0.99 -0.90
N ALA A 207 -21.79 -2.02 -1.33
CA ALA A 207 -23.24 -1.96 -1.48
C ALA A 207 -23.98 -1.72 -0.15
N SER A 208 -23.43 -2.20 0.96
CA SER A 208 -23.94 -1.93 2.31
C SER A 208 -23.46 -0.61 2.92
N HIS A 209 -22.68 0.19 2.18
CA HIS A 209 -22.06 1.44 2.65
C HIS A 209 -21.14 1.28 3.87
N SER A 210 -20.62 0.07 4.11
CA SER A 210 -19.68 -0.21 5.19
C SER A 210 -18.22 -0.05 4.79
N MET A 211 -17.96 0.09 3.49
CA MET A 211 -16.63 0.33 2.92
C MET A 211 -16.68 1.50 1.92
N LYS A 212 -15.63 2.33 1.92
CA LYS A 212 -15.42 3.40 0.94
C LYS A 212 -15.34 2.82 -0.49
N VAL A 213 -15.88 3.55 -1.47
CA VAL A 213 -15.71 3.22 -2.88
C VAL A 213 -14.36 3.74 -3.35
N ASP A 214 -13.37 2.88 -3.33
CA ASP A 214 -12.00 3.14 -3.79
C ASP A 214 -11.35 1.84 -4.24
N ASP A 215 -10.23 1.91 -4.96
CA ASP A 215 -9.45 0.72 -5.28
C ASP A 215 -9.10 -0.06 -4.01
N SER A 216 -9.03 -1.36 -4.11
CA SER A 216 -8.86 -2.22 -2.93
C SER A 216 -7.86 -3.33 -3.25
N THR A 217 -6.72 -3.29 -2.57
CA THR A 217 -5.65 -4.27 -2.73
C THR A 217 -5.22 -4.81 -1.37
N VAL A 218 -5.10 -6.13 -1.29
CA VAL A 218 -4.63 -6.84 -0.09
C VAL A 218 -3.57 -7.87 -0.47
N VAL A 219 -2.51 -7.92 0.31
CA VAL A 219 -1.50 -8.98 0.30
C VAL A 219 -1.52 -9.64 1.67
N ILE A 220 -1.72 -10.95 1.71
CA ILE A 220 -1.70 -11.75 2.93
C ILE A 220 -0.57 -12.77 2.82
N LEU A 221 0.32 -12.78 3.80
CA LEU A 221 1.46 -13.69 3.90
C LEU A 221 1.27 -14.54 5.15
N GLU A 222 1.19 -15.86 4.97
CA GLU A 222 1.26 -16.79 6.08
C GLU A 222 2.71 -16.91 6.55
N VAL A 223 2.93 -16.87 7.86
CA VAL A 223 4.26 -16.96 8.48
C VAL A 223 4.32 -18.17 9.40
N ALA A 224 5.39 -18.95 9.25
CA ALA A 224 5.64 -20.18 10.00
C ALA A 224 6.56 -19.93 11.22
#